data_2bc18ceac0ac3a67135add009486bf1e
#
_entry.id   2bc18ceac0ac3a67135add009486bf1e
#
_cell.length_a   1.000
_cell.length_b   1.000
_cell.length_c   1.000
_cell.angle_alpha   90.00
_cell.angle_beta   90.00
_cell.angle_gamma   90.00
#
_symmetry.space_group_name_H-M   'P 1'
#
loop_
_entity.id
_entity.type
_entity.pdbx_description
1 polymer ?
#
loop_
_entity_poly.entity_id
_entity_poly.type
_entity_poly.pdbx_seq_one_letter_code
_entity_poly.pdbx_strand_id
1 'polypeptide(L)'
;MKKIILSAYMLIGLTFAAHAQDISENVLGLRLGSNDGFGGEVSYQRGMSNNNRLELDLGWRNSKDFDAFKLAGIYQWAWNIDGDFNWYAGVGGGLGSWSSSNNTNGTFIFATGDVGIEYNFDIPLQLSLDIRPELGILGDYKYTNSNLDTFVANIGLGVRYKF
;
A
#
# COMPACT_ATOMS: atom_id res chain seq x y z
N MET A 1 24.03 -21.30 15.25
CA MET A 1 24.85 -20.49 14.34
C MET A 1 24.05 -19.93 13.17
N LYS A 2 23.23 -20.70 12.42
CA LYS A 2 22.43 -20.19 11.27
C LYS A 2 21.44 -19.07 11.64
N LYS A 3 20.83 -19.11 12.85
CA LYS A 3 19.88 -18.07 13.30
C LYS A 3 20.58 -16.74 13.64
N ILE A 4 21.80 -16.79 14.14
CA ILE A 4 22.61 -15.58 14.46
C ILE A 4 23.09 -14.91 13.16
N ILE A 5 23.44 -15.69 12.14
CA ILE A 5 23.85 -15.17 10.84
C ILE A 5 22.65 -14.48 10.14
N LEU A 6 21.45 -15.05 10.24
CA LEU A 6 20.23 -14.45 9.67
C LEU A 6 19.88 -13.13 10.37
N SER A 7 20.02 -13.08 11.71
CA SER A 7 19.83 -11.85 12.49
C SER A 7 20.87 -10.78 12.16
N ALA A 8 22.13 -11.18 11.91
CA ALA A 8 23.20 -10.27 11.52
C ALA A 8 22.96 -9.67 10.12
N TYR A 9 22.47 -10.46 9.16
CA TYR A 9 22.10 -9.95 7.83
C TYR A 9 20.90 -9.00 7.91
N MET A 10 19.95 -9.24 8.80
CA MET A 10 18.81 -8.35 9.02
C MET A 10 19.22 -7.02 9.66
N LEU A 11 20.24 -7.04 10.56
CA LEU A 11 20.80 -5.83 11.18
C LEU A 11 21.68 -5.03 10.22
N ILE A 12 22.44 -5.67 9.34
CA ILE A 12 23.29 -5.00 8.32
C ILE A 12 22.43 -4.31 7.27
N GLY A 13 21.24 -4.85 6.95
CA GLY A 13 20.29 -4.22 6.03
C GLY A 13 19.71 -2.88 6.55
N LEU A 14 19.83 -2.58 7.84
CA LEU A 14 19.30 -1.36 8.46
C LEU A 14 20.30 -0.19 8.54
N THR A 15 21.56 -0.39 8.15
CA THR A 15 22.60 0.64 8.24
C THR A 15 22.87 1.40 6.94
N PHE A 16 22.02 1.29 5.92
CA PHE A 16 22.14 2.17 4.76
C PHE A 16 21.79 3.59 5.18
N ALA A 17 22.84 4.42 5.15
CA ALA A 17 22.86 5.80 5.59
C ALA A 17 21.64 6.56 5.04
N ALA A 18 20.90 7.16 5.96
CA ALA A 18 19.88 8.13 5.64
C ALA A 18 20.54 9.35 4.98
N HIS A 19 20.66 9.34 3.67
CA HIS A 19 20.70 10.60 2.95
C HIS A 19 19.32 11.21 3.14
N ALA A 20 19.28 12.42 3.70
CA ALA A 20 18.07 13.17 3.88
C ALA A 20 17.46 13.40 2.49
N GLN A 21 16.46 12.58 2.16
CA GLN A 21 15.71 12.75 0.95
C GLN A 21 14.51 13.63 1.28
N ASP A 22 14.32 14.66 0.49
CA ASP A 22 13.18 15.55 0.62
C ASP A 22 11.95 14.83 0.05
N ILE A 23 11.20 14.17 0.92
CA ILE A 23 9.91 13.58 0.54
C ILE A 23 8.99 14.72 0.14
N SER A 24 8.42 14.64 -1.06
CA SER A 24 7.45 15.63 -1.55
C SER A 24 6.32 15.83 -0.53
N GLU A 25 5.99 17.08 -0.26
CA GLU A 25 5.01 17.42 0.77
C GLU A 25 3.62 16.86 0.46
N ASN A 26 3.23 16.93 -0.81
CA ASN A 26 1.95 16.42 -1.29
C ASN A 26 2.15 15.65 -2.60
N VAL A 27 1.54 14.48 -2.69
CA VAL A 27 1.57 13.66 -3.88
C VAL A 27 0.18 13.06 -4.09
N LEU A 28 -0.38 13.19 -5.28
CA LEU A 28 -1.71 12.68 -5.63
C LEU A 28 -1.66 11.88 -6.92
N GLY A 29 -2.35 10.76 -6.97
CA GLY A 29 -2.38 9.96 -8.18
C GLY A 29 -3.30 8.76 -8.12
N LEU A 30 -2.97 7.77 -8.93
CA LEU A 30 -3.69 6.52 -9.04
C LEU A 30 -2.77 5.36 -8.69
N ARG A 31 -3.33 4.37 -8.01
CA ARG A 31 -2.71 3.07 -7.78
C ARG A 31 -3.59 1.99 -8.42
N LEU A 32 -2.99 1.17 -9.28
CA LEU A 32 -3.65 0.05 -9.95
C LEU A 32 -3.18 -1.24 -9.29
N GLY A 33 -4.08 -1.94 -8.65
CA GLY A 33 -3.79 -3.19 -7.94
C GLY A 33 -4.19 -4.42 -8.75
N SER A 34 -3.53 -5.54 -8.45
CA SER A 34 -3.74 -6.83 -9.13
C SER A 34 -4.83 -7.70 -8.53
N ASN A 35 -5.50 -7.26 -7.48
CA ASN A 35 -6.46 -8.07 -6.76
C ASN A 35 -7.85 -8.09 -7.39
N ASP A 36 -8.55 -9.21 -7.22
CA ASP A 36 -9.91 -9.47 -7.71
C ASP A 36 -10.99 -8.51 -7.18
N GLY A 37 -10.61 -7.59 -6.26
CA GLY A 37 -11.52 -6.65 -5.63
C GLY A 37 -11.41 -5.21 -6.14
N PHE A 38 -10.23 -4.62 -6.06
CA PHE A 38 -10.02 -3.18 -6.26
C PHE A 38 -8.99 -2.92 -7.34
N GLY A 39 -9.45 -2.78 -8.58
CA GLY A 39 -8.59 -2.55 -9.73
C GLY A 39 -7.97 -1.15 -9.78
N GLY A 40 -8.58 -0.15 -9.14
CA GLY A 40 -8.10 1.23 -9.13
C GLY A 40 -8.39 1.94 -7.81
N GLU A 41 -7.41 2.69 -7.34
CA GLU A 41 -7.48 3.49 -6.13
C GLU A 41 -6.98 4.91 -6.44
N VAL A 42 -7.62 5.92 -5.88
CA VAL A 42 -7.03 7.26 -5.77
C VAL A 42 -6.14 7.25 -4.55
N SER A 43 -4.88 7.64 -4.74
CA SER A 43 -3.84 7.61 -3.72
C SER A 43 -3.34 9.02 -3.46
N TYR A 44 -3.37 9.43 -2.20
CA TYR A 44 -2.81 10.70 -1.73
C TYR A 44 -1.74 10.45 -0.68
N GLN A 45 -0.57 11.06 -0.86
CA GLN A 45 0.52 10.98 0.10
C GLN A 45 0.80 12.36 0.69
N ARG A 46 0.93 12.43 2.01
CA ARG A 46 1.35 13.61 2.76
C ARG A 46 2.69 13.34 3.43
N GLY A 47 3.73 14.10 3.07
CA GLY A 47 5.01 14.10 3.77
C GLY A 47 4.84 14.60 5.21
N MET A 48 5.31 13.82 6.17
CA MET A 48 5.24 14.12 7.61
C MET A 48 6.61 14.56 8.16
N SER A 49 7.67 14.03 7.59
CA SER A 49 9.05 14.39 7.89
C SER A 49 9.95 13.97 6.72
N ASN A 50 11.25 14.15 6.84
CA ASN A 50 12.22 13.85 5.76
C ASN A 50 12.13 12.41 5.23
N ASN A 51 11.69 11.46 6.06
CA ASN A 51 11.66 10.03 5.71
C ASN A 51 10.29 9.38 5.89
N ASN A 52 9.30 10.13 6.39
CA ASN A 52 8.00 9.54 6.75
C ASN A 52 6.87 10.24 6.05
N ARG A 53 5.89 9.46 5.61
CA ARG A 53 4.67 9.99 4.99
C ARG A 53 3.45 9.17 5.40
N LEU A 54 2.30 9.81 5.31
CA LEU A 54 1.01 9.16 5.41
C LEU A 54 0.43 9.00 4.00
N GLU A 55 0.04 7.80 3.63
CA GLU A 55 -0.69 7.52 2.39
C GLU A 55 -2.14 7.22 2.72
N LEU A 56 -3.05 7.82 1.96
CA LEU A 56 -4.49 7.58 2.03
C LEU A 56 -4.95 7.09 0.66
N ASP A 57 -5.56 5.92 0.62
CA ASP A 57 -6.06 5.32 -0.60
C ASP A 57 -7.56 5.12 -0.55
N LEU A 58 -8.22 5.54 -1.61
CA LEU A 58 -9.64 5.39 -1.82
C LEU A 58 -9.87 4.53 -3.04
N GLY A 59 -10.31 3.30 -2.81
CA GLY A 59 -10.65 2.33 -3.84
C GLY A 59 -12.15 2.18 -4.01
N TRP A 60 -12.58 2.00 -5.27
CA TRP A 60 -13.95 1.62 -5.56
C TRP A 60 -13.99 0.64 -6.72
N ARG A 61 -14.98 -0.23 -6.68
CA ARG A 61 -15.28 -1.18 -7.74
C ARG A 61 -16.77 -1.20 -7.98
N ASN A 62 -17.13 -1.13 -9.25
CA ASN A 62 -18.48 -1.31 -9.70
C ASN A 62 -18.49 -2.39 -10.79
N SER A 63 -19.31 -3.42 -10.60
CA SER A 63 -19.53 -4.51 -11.54
C SER A 63 -21.02 -4.80 -11.59
N LYS A 64 -21.51 -5.55 -12.59
CA LYS A 64 -22.93 -5.86 -12.74
C LYS A 64 -23.56 -6.52 -11.51
N ASP A 65 -22.77 -7.26 -10.76
CA ASP A 65 -23.24 -8.09 -9.65
C ASP A 65 -22.60 -7.74 -8.30
N PHE A 66 -21.74 -6.69 -8.26
CA PHE A 66 -20.92 -6.40 -7.09
C PHE A 66 -20.42 -4.96 -7.06
N ASP A 67 -20.74 -4.26 -5.99
CA ASP A 67 -20.22 -2.93 -5.67
C ASP A 67 -19.36 -2.99 -4.42
N ALA A 68 -18.21 -2.34 -4.43
CA ALA A 68 -17.36 -2.28 -3.26
C ALA A 68 -16.63 -0.95 -3.14
N PHE A 69 -16.39 -0.56 -1.91
CA PHE A 69 -15.67 0.63 -1.50
C PHE A 69 -14.63 0.27 -0.44
N LYS A 70 -13.47 0.89 -0.52
CA LYS A 70 -12.36 0.66 0.40
C LYS A 70 -11.64 1.96 0.70
N LEU A 71 -11.37 2.23 1.98
CA LEU A 71 -10.52 3.32 2.45
C LEU A 71 -9.38 2.73 3.27
N ALA A 72 -8.15 3.08 2.94
CA ALA A 72 -6.95 2.69 3.68
C ALA A 72 -6.13 3.90 4.08
N GLY A 73 -5.48 3.81 5.24
CA GLY A 73 -4.48 4.75 5.70
C GLY A 73 -3.21 4.00 6.08
N ILE A 74 -2.07 4.39 5.52
CA ILE A 74 -0.80 3.67 5.66
C ILE A 74 0.29 4.68 6.04
N TYR A 75 0.94 4.44 7.16
CA TYR A 75 2.13 5.18 7.55
C TYR A 75 3.36 4.50 6.97
N GLN A 76 4.13 5.22 6.16
CA GLN A 76 5.27 4.71 5.42
C GLN A 76 6.56 5.39 5.85
N TRP A 77 7.64 4.61 5.89
CA TRP A 77 9.02 5.05 5.98
C TRP A 77 9.69 4.82 4.63
N ALA A 78 10.33 5.84 4.10
CA ALA A 78 11.02 5.78 2.82
C ALA A 78 12.53 5.99 3.01
N TRP A 79 13.32 5.27 2.22
CA TRP A 79 14.77 5.35 2.23
C TRP A 79 15.29 5.40 0.79
N ASN A 80 16.28 6.23 0.57
CA ASN A 80 16.93 6.30 -0.73
C ASN A 80 17.80 5.06 -0.98
N ILE A 81 17.74 4.51 -2.20
CA ILE A 81 18.60 3.43 -2.65
C ILE A 81 19.78 4.03 -3.42
N ASP A 82 19.48 4.78 -4.50
CA ASP A 82 20.46 5.44 -5.35
C ASP A 82 19.74 6.47 -6.24
N GLY A 83 20.29 7.70 -6.29
CA GLY A 83 19.70 8.78 -7.09
C GLY A 83 18.23 9.00 -6.76
N ASP A 84 17.37 8.87 -7.76
CA ASP A 84 15.92 9.08 -7.67
C ASP A 84 15.14 7.82 -7.26
N PHE A 85 15.83 6.70 -7.02
CA PHE A 85 15.24 5.46 -6.55
C PHE A 85 15.15 5.38 -5.05
N ASN A 86 13.96 5.09 -4.56
CA ASN A 86 13.68 4.83 -3.16
C ASN A 86 13.03 3.46 -2.97
N TRP A 87 13.22 2.92 -1.79
CA TRP A 87 12.33 1.88 -1.28
C TRP A 87 11.58 2.41 -0.08
N TYR A 88 10.45 1.81 0.21
CA TYR A 88 9.67 2.17 1.39
C TYR A 88 9.03 0.93 2.02
N ALA A 89 8.77 1.04 3.31
CA ALA A 89 7.98 0.08 4.05
C ALA A 89 6.94 0.82 4.89
N GLY A 90 5.80 0.21 5.10
CA GLY A 90 4.71 0.84 5.83
C GLY A 90 3.81 -0.15 6.53
N VAL A 91 3.03 0.39 7.46
CA VAL A 91 1.97 -0.32 8.16
C VAL A 91 0.75 0.56 8.26
N GLY A 92 -0.40 -0.06 8.21
CA GLY A 92 -1.65 0.69 8.24
C GLY A 92 -2.86 -0.20 8.42
N GLY A 93 -3.98 0.34 8.06
CA GLY A 93 -5.24 -0.37 8.07
C GLY A 93 -6.33 0.41 7.36
N GLY A 94 -7.48 -0.19 7.28
CA GLY A 94 -8.59 0.43 6.60
C GLY A 94 -9.91 -0.26 6.89
N LEU A 95 -10.91 0.26 6.24
CA LEU A 95 -12.27 -0.25 6.26
C LEU A 95 -12.84 -0.27 4.86
N GLY A 96 -13.82 -1.12 4.66
CA GLY A 96 -14.54 -1.17 3.42
C GLY A 96 -15.94 -1.74 3.57
N SER A 97 -16.70 -1.62 2.51
CA SER A 97 -18.01 -2.25 2.38
C SER A 97 -18.19 -2.82 0.98
N TRP A 98 -19.01 -3.83 0.89
CA TRP A 98 -19.40 -4.44 -0.36
C TRP A 98 -20.88 -4.77 -0.37
N SER A 99 -21.45 -4.79 -1.55
CA SER A 99 -22.85 -5.16 -1.80
C SER A 99 -22.92 -6.02 -3.06
N SER A 100 -23.70 -7.08 -2.99
CA SER A 100 -23.94 -8.00 -4.12
C SER A 100 -25.39 -7.89 -4.58
N SER A 101 -25.63 -8.13 -5.88
CA SER A 101 -26.96 -8.15 -6.49
C SER A 101 -27.93 -9.17 -5.85
N ASN A 102 -27.41 -10.16 -5.14
CA ASN A 102 -28.21 -11.15 -4.38
C ASN A 102 -28.72 -10.63 -3.04
N ASN A 103 -28.71 -9.30 -2.83
CA ASN A 103 -29.13 -8.63 -1.59
C ASN A 103 -28.28 -9.00 -0.35
N THR A 104 -27.06 -9.44 -0.57
CA THR A 104 -26.06 -9.65 0.47
C THR A 104 -25.09 -8.46 0.49
N ASN A 105 -24.78 -7.96 1.67
CA ASN A 105 -23.81 -6.89 1.88
C ASN A 105 -22.96 -7.18 3.10
N GLY A 106 -21.81 -6.55 3.18
CA GLY A 106 -20.92 -6.70 4.32
C GLY A 106 -20.02 -5.48 4.48
N THR A 107 -19.51 -5.33 5.69
CA THR A 107 -18.47 -4.37 6.03
C THR A 107 -17.30 -5.09 6.64
N PHE A 108 -16.11 -4.56 6.47
CA PHE A 108 -14.90 -5.17 6.99
C PHE A 108 -13.89 -4.13 7.45
N ILE A 109 -13.05 -4.54 8.38
CA ILE A 109 -11.87 -3.80 8.85
C ILE A 109 -10.67 -4.70 8.62
N PHE A 110 -9.57 -4.13 8.15
CA PHE A 110 -8.34 -4.85 7.86
C PHE A 110 -7.12 -4.10 8.34
N ALA A 111 -6.03 -4.85 8.62
CA ALA A 111 -4.69 -4.33 8.75
C ALA A 111 -3.91 -4.59 7.45
N THR A 112 -2.97 -3.73 7.14
CA THR A 112 -2.11 -3.88 5.97
C THR A 112 -0.67 -3.55 6.29
N GLY A 113 0.24 -4.33 5.67
CA GLY A 113 1.62 -3.91 5.45
C GLY A 113 1.74 -3.26 4.08
N ASP A 114 2.88 -2.64 3.84
CA ASP A 114 3.21 -2.08 2.53
C ASP A 114 4.73 -2.12 2.34
N VAL A 115 5.19 -2.66 1.24
CA VAL A 115 6.60 -2.64 0.86
C VAL A 115 6.68 -2.38 -0.63
N GLY A 116 7.47 -1.36 -1.00
CA GLY A 116 7.57 -0.97 -2.40
C GLY A 116 8.87 -0.27 -2.75
N ILE A 117 9.00 -0.04 -4.03
CA ILE A 117 10.02 0.80 -4.62
C ILE A 117 9.35 1.94 -5.37
N GLU A 118 10.01 3.08 -5.44
CA GLU A 118 9.52 4.23 -6.20
C GLU A 118 10.65 4.92 -6.93
N TYR A 119 10.30 5.52 -8.04
CA TYR A 119 11.16 6.38 -8.83
C TYR A 119 10.57 7.79 -8.90
N ASN A 120 11.35 8.77 -8.50
CA ASN A 120 10.97 10.18 -8.50
C ASN A 120 11.64 10.89 -9.66
N PHE A 121 10.88 11.17 -10.72
CA PHE A 121 11.40 11.87 -11.89
C PHE A 121 11.75 13.34 -11.57
N ASP A 122 12.66 13.93 -12.35
CA ASP A 122 12.97 15.38 -12.32
C ASP A 122 11.76 16.26 -12.61
N ILE A 123 10.78 15.72 -13.35
CA ILE A 123 9.45 16.32 -13.49
C ILE A 123 8.57 15.94 -12.30
N PRO A 124 7.44 16.63 -12.05
CA PRO A 124 6.58 16.33 -10.91
C PRO A 124 5.80 15.01 -11.06
N LEU A 125 6.51 13.92 -11.36
CA LEU A 125 5.98 12.58 -11.57
C LEU A 125 6.68 11.60 -10.63
N GLN A 126 5.91 10.71 -10.02
CA GLN A 126 6.40 9.57 -9.23
C GLN A 126 5.76 8.28 -9.77
N LEU A 127 6.56 7.25 -9.97
CA LEU A 127 6.11 5.89 -10.24
C LEU A 127 6.45 5.01 -9.04
N SER A 128 5.57 4.08 -8.69
CA SER A 128 5.84 3.10 -7.63
C SER A 128 5.35 1.71 -8.00
N LEU A 129 6.02 0.71 -7.44
CA LEU A 129 5.60 -0.68 -7.46
C LEU A 129 5.62 -1.18 -6.02
N ASP A 130 4.52 -1.72 -5.54
CA ASP A 130 4.37 -2.16 -4.16
C ASP A 130 3.69 -3.51 -4.03
N ILE A 131 3.89 -4.12 -2.86
CA ILE A 131 3.20 -5.31 -2.40
C ILE A 131 2.58 -4.98 -1.05
N ARG A 132 1.24 -5.15 -0.97
CA ARG A 132 0.45 -4.91 0.23
C ARG A 132 -0.20 -6.20 0.71
N PRO A 133 0.37 -6.86 1.72
CA PRO A 133 -0.33 -7.91 2.45
C PRO A 133 -1.44 -7.29 3.30
N GLU A 134 -2.66 -7.78 3.15
CA GLU A 134 -3.84 -7.35 3.88
C GLU A 134 -4.38 -8.50 4.72
N LEU A 135 -4.73 -8.21 5.97
CA LEU A 135 -5.31 -9.14 6.93
C LEU A 135 -6.67 -8.61 7.38
N GLY A 136 -7.74 -9.33 7.07
CA GLY A 136 -9.06 -9.05 7.62
C GLY A 136 -9.08 -9.25 9.13
N ILE A 137 -9.50 -8.23 9.89
CA ILE A 137 -9.57 -8.27 11.35
C ILE A 137 -11.01 -8.51 11.81
N LEU A 138 -11.94 -7.78 11.20
CA LEU A 138 -13.36 -7.82 11.58
C LEU A 138 -14.25 -7.78 10.33
N GLY A 139 -15.41 -8.44 10.40
CA GLY A 139 -16.43 -8.41 9.36
C GLY A 139 -16.20 -9.41 8.22
N ASP A 140 -16.89 -9.18 7.12
CA ASP A 140 -16.92 -10.08 5.97
C ASP A 140 -15.86 -9.70 4.93
N TYR A 141 -14.59 -9.91 5.26
CA TYR A 141 -13.46 -9.65 4.35
C TYR A 141 -13.37 -10.65 3.16
N LYS A 142 -14.36 -11.50 3.00
CA LYS A 142 -14.36 -12.61 2.04
C LYS A 142 -14.74 -12.16 0.63
N TYR A 143 -13.76 -12.04 -0.26
CA TYR A 143 -13.98 -11.79 -1.69
C TYR A 143 -13.73 -13.00 -2.59
N THR A 144 -13.14 -14.10 -2.10
CA THR A 144 -12.74 -15.24 -2.91
C THR A 144 -13.11 -16.57 -2.28
N ASN A 145 -13.41 -17.56 -3.14
CA ASN A 145 -13.72 -18.95 -2.78
C ASN A 145 -12.50 -19.77 -2.26
N SER A 146 -11.46 -19.13 -1.77
CA SER A 146 -10.27 -19.82 -1.28
C SER A 146 -10.29 -19.99 0.24
N ASN A 147 -9.84 -21.11 0.74
CA ASN A 147 -9.80 -21.49 2.16
C ASN A 147 -8.81 -20.68 3.03
N LEU A 148 -8.19 -19.62 2.46
CA LEU A 148 -7.29 -18.69 3.14
C LEU A 148 -7.96 -17.31 3.26
N ASP A 149 -9.15 -17.27 3.73
CA ASP A 149 -10.14 -16.18 3.68
C ASP A 149 -9.74 -14.87 4.40
N THR A 150 -8.57 -14.79 5.02
CA THR A 150 -8.19 -13.67 5.87
C THR A 150 -6.96 -12.90 5.36
N PHE A 151 -6.16 -13.49 4.48
CA PHE A 151 -4.91 -12.91 3.98
C PHE A 151 -4.93 -12.76 2.47
N VAL A 152 -4.62 -11.55 2.00
CA VAL A 152 -4.50 -11.23 0.57
C VAL A 152 -3.24 -10.42 0.34
N ALA A 153 -2.45 -10.78 -0.67
CA ALA A 153 -1.31 -9.99 -1.13
C ALA A 153 -1.71 -9.22 -2.39
N ASN A 154 -1.67 -7.91 -2.34
CA ASN A 154 -2.01 -7.03 -3.44
C ASN A 154 -0.72 -6.43 -4.03
N ILE A 155 -0.48 -6.64 -5.31
CA ILE A 155 0.61 -6.00 -6.04
C ILE A 155 0.04 -4.80 -6.78
N GLY A 156 0.61 -3.62 -6.58
CA GLY A 156 0.13 -2.36 -7.13
C GLY A 156 1.18 -1.57 -7.89
N LEU A 157 0.75 -0.91 -8.94
CA LEU A 157 1.52 0.09 -9.68
C LEU A 157 0.91 1.48 -9.42
N GLY A 158 1.72 2.38 -8.88
CA GLY A 158 1.33 3.77 -8.60
C GLY A 158 1.87 4.74 -9.64
N VAL A 159 1.03 5.66 -10.08
CA VAL A 159 1.40 6.80 -10.92
C VAL A 159 0.87 8.06 -10.25
N ARG A 160 1.76 8.94 -9.81
CA ARG A 160 1.40 10.08 -8.96
C ARG A 160 2.06 11.37 -9.40
N TYR A 161 1.40 12.48 -9.15
CA TYR A 161 1.86 13.85 -9.36
C TYR A 161 2.32 14.46 -8.03
N LYS A 162 3.52 15.06 -8.02
CA LYS A 162 4.12 15.74 -6.86
C LYS A 162 3.80 17.25 -6.92
N PHE A 163 3.38 17.87 -5.81
CA PHE A 163 3.07 19.31 -5.75
C PHE A 163 3.29 19.90 -4.35
#